data_79e171a6b98fbfe95595659a82eb0e96
#
_entry.id   79e171a6b98fbfe95595659a82eb0e96
#
_cell.length_a   1.000
_cell.length_b   1.000
_cell.length_c   1.000
_cell.angle_alpha   90.00
_cell.angle_beta   90.00
_cell.angle_gamma   90.00
#
_symmetry.space_group_name_H-M   'P 1'
#
loop_
_entity.id
_entity.type
_entity.pdbx_description
1 polymer ?
#
loop_
_entity_poly.entity_id
_entity_poly.type
_entity_poly.pdbx_seq_one_letter_code
_entity_poly.pdbx_strand_id
1 'polypeptide(L)' 'MMNQTIRPEGRQEANYIVYILDGVGRIHGAEWIAARDDADALAQARRLARSGRCELWQRARRIARLG' A
#
# COMPACT_ATOMS: atom_id res chain seq x y z
N MET A 1 -15.02 -14.44 -22.25
CA MET A 1 -14.87 -13.82 -21.92
C MET A 1 -14.45 -13.16 -21.30
N MET A 2 -14.45 -12.98 -21.20
CA MET A 2 -14.24 -12.33 -20.66
C MET A 2 -13.90 -11.75 -19.97
N ASN A 3 -13.69 -11.37 -19.70
CA ASN A 3 -13.40 -10.78 -19.03
C ASN A 3 -13.33 -10.00 -18.46
N GLN A 4 -13.41 -9.58 -18.23
CA GLN A 4 -13.31 -8.72 -17.82
C GLN A 4 -13.35 -8.13 -16.99
N THR A 5 -13.11 -8.33 -17.07
CA THR A 5 -13.05 -7.71 -15.91
C THR A 5 -13.64 -6.41 -15.78
N ILE A 6 -14.77 -6.39 -15.46
CA ILE A 6 -15.46 -5.18 -15.40
C ILE A 6 -15.36 -4.61 -14.05
N ARG A 7 -14.96 -3.36 -13.95
CA ARG A 7 -14.92 -2.72 -12.70
C ARG A 7 -16.14 -1.97 -12.47
N PRO A 8 -16.61 -1.88 -11.27
CA PRO A 8 -17.71 -1.00 -10.94
C PRO A 8 -17.28 0.41 -11.24
N GLU A 9 -18.16 1.19 -11.74
CA GLU A 9 -17.85 2.50 -12.08
C GLU A 9 -17.43 3.29 -10.94
N GLY A 10 -16.47 4.12 -11.08
CA GLY A 10 -15.99 4.99 -10.05
C GLY A 10 -15.23 4.30 -8.98
N ARG A 11 -15.02 3.04 -9.13
CA ARG A 11 -14.33 2.30 -8.14
C ARG A 11 -13.06 1.76 -8.68
N GLN A 12 -12.20 2.61 -9.08
CA GLN A 12 -10.94 2.17 -9.59
C GLN A 12 -9.95 2.11 -8.49
N GLU A 13 -9.34 0.97 -8.31
CA GLU A 13 -8.33 0.80 -7.30
C GLU A 13 -6.97 0.72 -7.93
N ALA A 14 -6.00 1.27 -7.26
CA ALA A 14 -4.62 1.21 -7.70
C ALA A 14 -3.83 0.35 -6.74
N ASN A 15 -2.71 -0.14 -7.21
CA ASN A 15 -1.83 -0.95 -6.39
C ASN A 15 -0.82 -0.06 -5.71
N TYR A 16 -0.65 -0.33 -4.44
CA TYR A 16 0.35 0.33 -3.61
C TYR A 16 1.20 -0.75 -2.99
N ILE A 17 2.39 -0.40 -2.55
CA ILE A 17 3.24 -1.34 -1.86
C ILE A 17 3.63 -0.77 -0.51
N VAL A 18 3.63 -1.63 0.49
CA VAL A 18 4.06 -1.27 1.82
C VAL A 18 5.34 -2.03 2.09
N TYR A 19 6.44 -1.29 2.28
CA TYR A 19 7.71 -1.90 2.66
C TYR A 19 7.80 -1.92 4.16
N ILE A 20 8.11 -3.09 4.70
CA ILE A 20 8.20 -3.28 6.14
C ILE A 20 9.68 -3.24 6.51
N LEU A 21 10.01 -2.38 7.47
CA LEU A 21 11.40 -2.12 7.81
C LEU A 21 11.77 -2.78 9.11
N ASP A 22 13.03 -3.20 9.20
CA ASP A 22 13.55 -3.75 10.44
C ASP A 22 14.03 -2.63 11.35
N GLY A 23 14.63 -3.01 12.47
CA GLY A 23 15.02 -2.03 13.49
C GLY A 23 16.11 -1.07 13.05
N VAL A 24 16.84 -1.39 11.99
CA VAL A 24 17.88 -0.50 11.49
C VAL A 24 17.46 0.16 10.18
N GLY A 25 16.20 0.03 9.81
CA GLY A 25 15.68 0.75 8.67
C GLY A 25 15.81 0.05 7.35
N ARG A 26 16.14 -1.23 7.34
CA ARG A 26 16.24 -1.98 6.10
C ARG A 26 14.94 -2.68 5.81
N ILE A 27 14.65 -2.84 4.52
CA ILE A 27 13.45 -3.52 4.11
C ILE A 27 13.58 -5.01 4.35
N HIS A 28 12.67 -5.59 5.12
CA HIS A 28 12.68 -7.03 5.29
C HIS A 28 11.37 -7.67 4.90
N GLY A 29 10.47 -6.89 4.34
CA GLY A 29 9.23 -7.45 3.84
C GLY A 29 8.51 -6.42 2.99
N ALA A 30 7.55 -6.89 2.24
CA ALA A 30 6.75 -6.02 1.39
C ALA A 30 5.39 -6.64 1.21
N GLU A 31 4.37 -5.80 1.16
CA GLU A 31 3.01 -6.24 0.91
C GLU A 31 2.36 -5.34 -0.11
N TRP A 32 1.68 -5.94 -1.06
CA TRP A 32 0.90 -5.18 -2.02
C TRP A 32 -0.49 -4.97 -1.46
N ILE A 33 -0.99 -3.76 -1.62
CA ILE A 33 -2.36 -3.46 -1.24
C ILE A 33 -3.04 -2.75 -2.40
N ALA A 34 -4.34 -2.88 -2.45
CA ALA A 34 -5.14 -2.17 -3.44
C ALA A 34 -5.97 -1.14 -2.69
N ALA A 35 -6.00 0.07 -3.21
CA ALA A 35 -6.71 1.15 -2.54
C ALA A 35 -7.26 2.12 -3.57
N ARG A 36 -8.28 2.84 -3.18
CA ARG A 36 -8.94 3.78 -4.08
C ARG A 36 -8.16 5.05 -4.25
N ASP A 37 -7.45 5.46 -3.21
CA ASP A 37 -6.66 6.67 -3.25
C ASP A 37 -5.63 6.60 -2.14
N ASP A 38 -4.83 7.66 -2.02
CA ASP A 38 -3.76 7.68 -1.04
C ASP A 38 -4.29 7.58 0.39
N ALA A 39 -5.43 8.20 0.67
CA ALA A 39 -5.98 8.17 2.01
C ALA A 39 -6.41 6.77 2.40
N ASP A 40 -7.02 6.06 1.47
CA ASP A 40 -7.41 4.68 1.70
C ASP A 40 -6.17 3.81 1.90
N ALA A 41 -5.16 4.01 1.06
CA ALA A 41 -3.92 3.25 1.17
C ALA A 41 -3.24 3.53 2.51
N LEU A 42 -3.27 4.77 2.95
CA LEU A 42 -2.66 5.12 4.21
C LEU A 42 -3.37 4.44 5.38
N ALA A 43 -4.69 4.39 5.34
CA ALA A 43 -5.44 3.73 6.39
C ALA A 43 -5.10 2.24 6.46
N GLN A 44 -4.93 1.60 5.31
CA GLN A 44 -4.55 0.20 5.29
C GLN A 44 -3.12 0.02 5.78
N ALA A 45 -2.22 0.90 5.36
CA ALA A 45 -0.82 0.80 5.77
C ALA A 45 -0.66 0.97 7.27
N ARG A 46 -1.50 1.78 7.89
CA ARG A 46 -1.42 1.98 9.33
C ARG A 46 -1.68 0.71 10.11
N ARG A 47 -2.51 -0.16 9.58
CA ARG A 47 -2.74 -1.42 10.23
C ARG A 47 -1.52 -2.31 10.17
N LEU A 48 -0.79 -2.23 9.08
CA LEU A 48 0.43 -3.01 8.96
C LEU A 48 1.54 -2.43 9.81
N ALA A 49 1.52 -1.13 10.04
CA ALA A 49 2.58 -0.47 10.81
C ALA A 49 2.47 -0.72 12.30
N ARG A 50 1.41 -1.39 12.74
CA ARG A 50 1.26 -1.63 14.17
C ARG A 50 2.40 -2.44 14.74
N SER A 51 3.02 -3.25 13.93
CA SER A 51 4.12 -4.08 14.42
C SER A 51 5.47 -3.49 14.13
N GLY A 52 5.55 -2.28 13.61
CA GLY A 52 6.83 -1.69 13.34
C GLY A 52 6.75 -0.61 12.30
N ARG A 53 7.89 -0.23 11.74
CA ARG A 53 7.96 0.83 10.78
C ARG A 53 7.68 0.32 9.39
N CYS A 54 7.03 1.14 8.59
CA CYS A 54 6.85 0.80 7.20
C CYS A 54 6.80 2.05 6.36
N GLU A 55 6.90 1.88 5.05
CA GLU A 55 6.79 2.95 4.09
C GLU A 55 5.75 2.57 3.06
N LEU A 56 4.91 3.52 2.72
CA LEU A 56 3.87 3.32 1.73
C LEU A 56 4.27 4.00 0.45
N TRP A 57 4.26 3.25 -0.63
CA TRP A 57 4.69 3.74 -1.94
C TRP A 57 3.69 3.41 -3.01
N GLN A 58 3.63 4.26 -4.01
CA GLN A 58 2.95 3.95 -5.24
C GLN A 58 3.93 4.22 -6.37
N ARG A 59 4.38 3.17 -7.03
CA ARG A 59 5.40 3.27 -8.06
C ARG A 59 6.64 3.91 -7.46
N ALA A 60 7.13 4.99 -8.04
CA ALA A 60 8.32 5.63 -7.55
C ALA A 60 8.04 6.74 -6.54
N ARG A 61 6.80 6.87 -6.10
CA ARG A 61 6.41 7.97 -5.23
C ARG A 61 6.17 7.45 -3.82
N ARG A 62 6.95 7.96 -2.88
CA ARG A 62 6.72 7.61 -1.48
C ARG A 62 5.61 8.50 -0.94
N ILE A 63 4.60 7.87 -0.38
CA ILE A 63 3.44 8.58 0.12
C ILE A 63 3.59 8.88 1.60
N ALA A 64 4.09 7.92 2.37
CA ALA A 64 4.18 8.11 3.81
C ALA A 64 5.21 7.18 4.41
N ARG A 65 5.69 7.57 5.56
CA ARG A 65 6.51 6.72 6.40
C ARG A 65 5.81 6.62 7.73
N LEU A 66 5.60 5.40 8.20
CA LEU A 66 4.80 5.13 9.37
C LEU A 66 5.60 4.37 10.40
N GLY A 67 5.26 4.58 11.63
CA GLY A 67 5.89 3.89 12.75
C GLY A 67 6.95 4.68 13.46
#